data_fba2fdd959d5c131108698d8ad431529
#
_entry.id   fba2fdd959d5c131108698d8ad431529
#
_cell.length_a   1.000
_cell.length_b   1.000
_cell.length_c   1.000
_cell.angle_alpha   90.00
_cell.angle_beta   90.00
_cell.angle_gamma   90.00
#
_symmetry.space_group_name_H-M   'P 1'
#
loop_
_entity.id
_entity.type
_entity.pdbx_description
1 polymer ?
#
loop_
_entity_poly.entity_id
_entity_poly.type
_entity_poly.pdbx_seq_one_letter_code
_entity_poly.pdbx_strand_id
1 'polypeptide(L)'
;MDKDAIFRSLLRVVVFLTAISTWAAPAIRGRFTVRQPDGTFLTIEQFGDEHHHWTSTSDGTLVVNQGGAYYVAAIDDAGCLSATSILAHEAQERDSKEQQLIAVQTSRIALFHQRRDEVLMTRAMTIPSTGGYLPHKGTTRILTILAAFQDSTFTINEPVQAYEQYLNSDIQTDMGNKNHNNLTSVQQYFKICSQGQFCPQFDIVGPVTLPHELAYYGGTSETGQDEMFSTFCKDAVTQAKDMIPDWTVYDNDGDGNVEMVCIIYAGYGQNQGGGVETIWAKASHQNIDVGNGLRINYFNCSPEHYYSLDNIDAQGVAIKDYINGTGVFIHEMSHCMGLPDLYQTYNKFLNNQGMESWDVMDYGFDNHNSFAPTAYTAWEQEVMGWKEMETVTTSRHINGLLPLVEGGTAYKIVNAAKENEYIVIESVMKRGINQYAYNSGLLVYHVDYPSSKVDMLDAPNNELGHPRVAVVPASGLLLNVGLSGTGKEYTQAQWRASMGASVFPGTAQVTSLTSDMNLPNYYFYVNDDATMPVGFDLYDITESADGISFDIRVSGEDDIHSPLVTTTPDQDFYTLQGVRVAVPTKGNIYIHQEHLMIWR
;
A
#
# COMPACT_ATOMS: atom_id res chain seq x y z
N MET A 1 -28.14 -45.27 10.96
CA MET A 1 -27.41 -43.99 10.80
C MET A 1 -26.76 -43.70 12.15
N ASP A 2 -25.46 -43.73 12.15
CA ASP A 2 -24.61 -43.65 13.34
C ASP A 2 -24.61 -42.18 13.88
N LYS A 3 -25.12 -42.04 15.11
CA LYS A 3 -25.18 -40.73 15.77
C LYS A 3 -23.80 -40.10 16.00
N ASP A 4 -22.76 -40.93 16.10
CA ASP A 4 -21.38 -40.46 16.26
C ASP A 4 -20.79 -39.89 14.96
N ALA A 5 -21.23 -40.39 13.80
CA ALA A 5 -20.84 -39.83 12.51
C ALA A 5 -21.47 -38.45 12.25
N ILE A 6 -22.71 -38.23 12.68
CA ILE A 6 -23.41 -36.97 12.59
C ILE A 6 -22.79 -35.95 13.56
N PHE A 7 -22.43 -36.38 14.78
CA PHE A 7 -21.81 -35.53 15.77
C PHE A 7 -20.37 -35.08 15.36
N ARG A 8 -19.59 -36.03 14.76
CA ARG A 8 -18.27 -35.68 14.20
C ARG A 8 -18.34 -34.79 12.96
N SER A 9 -19.38 -34.92 12.13
CA SER A 9 -19.63 -33.99 11.01
C SER A 9 -20.11 -32.61 11.48
N LEU A 10 -20.96 -32.57 12.51
CA LEU A 10 -21.37 -31.30 13.14
C LEU A 10 -20.24 -30.63 13.90
N LEU A 11 -19.35 -31.38 14.55
CA LEU A 11 -18.16 -30.85 15.20
C LEU A 11 -17.15 -30.29 14.17
N ARG A 12 -17.02 -30.93 13.01
CA ARG A 12 -16.19 -30.38 11.90
C ARG A 12 -16.79 -29.12 11.27
N VAL A 13 -18.11 -28.99 11.23
CA VAL A 13 -18.81 -27.78 10.71
C VAL A 13 -18.78 -26.64 11.72
N VAL A 14 -18.74 -26.92 13.04
CA VAL A 14 -18.68 -25.88 14.08
C VAL A 14 -17.26 -25.32 14.26
N VAL A 15 -16.21 -26.10 13.93
CA VAL A 15 -14.81 -25.61 13.95
C VAL A 15 -14.50 -24.72 12.74
N PHE A 16 -15.32 -24.73 11.68
CA PHE A 16 -15.15 -23.88 10.49
C PHE A 16 -15.81 -22.49 10.58
N LEU A 17 -16.38 -22.10 11.72
CA LEU A 17 -17.11 -20.83 11.88
C LEU A 17 -16.39 -19.76 12.70
N THR A 18 -15.10 -19.92 12.93
CA THR A 18 -14.24 -18.82 13.40
C THR A 18 -13.14 -18.56 12.35
N ALA A 19 -13.54 -18.19 11.15
CA ALA A 19 -12.60 -17.60 10.22
C ALA A 19 -12.20 -16.24 10.81
N ILE A 20 -11.01 -16.17 11.39
CA ILE A 20 -10.38 -14.95 11.85
C ILE A 20 -9.99 -14.20 10.58
N SER A 21 -10.59 -13.04 10.37
CA SER A 21 -10.23 -12.19 9.25
C SER A 21 -8.97 -11.40 9.61
N THR A 22 -7.91 -11.57 8.84
CA THR A 22 -6.63 -10.87 9.01
C THR A 22 -6.26 -10.18 7.72
N TRP A 23 -5.64 -9.01 7.82
CA TRP A 23 -5.07 -8.24 6.73
C TRP A 23 -3.67 -7.83 7.10
N ALA A 24 -2.75 -7.81 6.13
CA ALA A 24 -1.37 -7.49 6.41
C ALA A 24 -0.65 -6.92 5.20
N ALA A 25 0.37 -6.14 5.46
CA ALA A 25 1.29 -5.65 4.46
C ALA A 25 1.83 -6.79 3.57
N PRO A 26 1.92 -6.58 2.26
CA PRO A 26 2.50 -7.56 1.35
C PRO A 26 3.97 -7.84 1.70
N ALA A 27 4.50 -8.92 1.16
CA ALA A 27 5.92 -9.26 1.27
C ALA A 27 6.78 -8.12 0.73
N ILE A 28 7.95 -7.91 1.34
CA ILE A 28 8.94 -6.94 0.87
C ILE A 28 9.27 -7.17 -0.60
N ARG A 29 9.20 -6.13 -1.41
CA ARG A 29 9.48 -6.21 -2.86
C ARG A 29 10.96 -6.17 -3.18
N GLY A 30 11.33 -6.95 -4.17
CA GLY A 30 12.65 -6.94 -4.80
C GLY A 30 13.53 -8.09 -4.37
N ARG A 31 14.64 -8.21 -5.10
CA ARG A 31 15.64 -9.26 -4.87
C ARG A 31 16.67 -8.80 -3.86
N PHE A 32 16.98 -9.64 -2.91
CA PHE A 32 18.05 -9.41 -1.95
C PHE A 32 18.90 -10.65 -1.76
N THR A 33 20.16 -10.45 -1.44
CA THR A 33 21.11 -11.53 -1.23
C THR A 33 21.25 -11.83 0.25
N VAL A 34 21.15 -13.09 0.60
CA VAL A 34 21.35 -13.59 1.96
C VAL A 34 22.62 -14.45 2.01
N ARG A 35 23.23 -14.53 3.18
CA ARG A 35 24.36 -15.44 3.41
C ARG A 35 23.83 -16.71 4.04
N GLN A 36 24.10 -17.84 3.42
CA GLN A 36 23.75 -19.16 3.93
C GLN A 36 24.72 -19.65 5.03
N PRO A 37 24.31 -20.60 5.90
CA PRO A 37 25.16 -21.10 6.99
C PRO A 37 26.47 -21.74 6.54
N ASP A 38 26.54 -22.28 5.33
CA ASP A 38 27.76 -22.84 4.73
C ASP A 38 28.72 -21.80 4.16
N GLY A 39 28.31 -20.51 4.22
CA GLY A 39 29.09 -19.37 3.77
C GLY A 39 28.83 -18.96 2.31
N THR A 40 27.99 -19.69 1.57
CA THR A 40 27.55 -19.31 0.22
C THR A 40 26.56 -18.14 0.26
N PHE A 41 26.30 -17.52 -0.88
CA PHE A 41 25.33 -16.45 -1.03
C PHE A 41 24.16 -16.94 -1.88
N LEU A 42 22.96 -16.48 -1.56
CA LEU A 42 21.74 -16.82 -2.28
C LEU A 42 20.92 -15.56 -2.52
N THR A 43 20.55 -15.29 -3.77
CA THR A 43 19.64 -14.20 -4.14
C THR A 43 18.21 -14.71 -4.14
N ILE A 44 17.36 -14.08 -3.36
CA ILE A 44 15.97 -14.46 -3.16
C ILE A 44 15.04 -13.30 -3.41
N GLU A 45 13.76 -13.62 -3.61
CA GLU A 45 12.64 -12.69 -3.72
C GLU A 45 11.45 -13.27 -2.99
N GLN A 46 10.75 -12.44 -2.20
CA GLN A 46 9.54 -12.82 -1.47
C GLN A 46 8.29 -12.34 -2.21
N PHE A 47 7.20 -13.09 -2.11
CA PHE A 47 5.94 -12.83 -2.80
C PHE A 47 4.76 -13.11 -1.88
N GLY A 48 3.64 -12.42 -2.17
CA GLY A 48 2.37 -12.69 -1.52
C GLY A 48 2.10 -11.82 -0.31
N ASP A 49 1.16 -12.28 0.48
CA ASP A 49 0.64 -11.63 1.69
C ASP A 49 0.45 -12.67 2.82
N GLU A 50 -0.19 -12.28 3.91
CA GLU A 50 -0.44 -13.14 5.07
C GLU A 50 -1.33 -14.36 4.76
N HIS A 51 -2.06 -14.33 3.65
CA HIS A 51 -2.94 -15.43 3.26
C HIS A 51 -2.23 -16.48 2.41
N HIS A 52 -1.32 -16.02 1.54
CA HIS A 52 -0.51 -16.90 0.72
C HIS A 52 0.78 -16.23 0.27
N HIS A 53 1.88 -16.72 0.75
CA HIS A 53 3.21 -16.19 0.44
C HIS A 53 4.21 -17.30 0.15
N TRP A 54 5.26 -16.95 -0.56
CA TRP A 54 6.38 -17.86 -0.86
C TRP A 54 7.66 -17.08 -1.14
N THR A 55 8.76 -17.79 -1.11
CA THR A 55 10.08 -17.25 -1.49
C THR A 55 10.64 -18.06 -2.65
N SER A 56 11.26 -17.41 -3.62
CA SER A 56 11.99 -18.06 -4.69
C SER A 56 13.39 -17.51 -4.86
N THR A 57 14.26 -18.29 -5.47
CA THR A 57 15.55 -17.81 -5.99
C THR A 57 15.36 -17.04 -7.29
N SER A 58 16.42 -16.38 -7.78
CA SER A 58 16.37 -15.59 -9.01
C SER A 58 16.00 -16.39 -10.27
N ASP A 59 16.16 -17.70 -10.27
CA ASP A 59 15.76 -18.61 -11.36
C ASP A 59 14.39 -19.29 -11.11
N GLY A 60 13.64 -18.85 -10.08
CA GLY A 60 12.29 -19.31 -9.78
C GLY A 60 12.22 -20.60 -8.97
N THR A 61 13.33 -21.12 -8.44
CA THR A 61 13.31 -22.28 -7.54
C THR A 61 12.67 -21.84 -6.21
N LEU A 62 11.62 -22.56 -5.78
CA LEU A 62 10.95 -22.27 -4.52
C LEU A 62 11.83 -22.72 -3.34
N VAL A 63 11.92 -21.83 -2.34
CA VAL A 63 12.72 -22.06 -1.13
C VAL A 63 11.88 -21.74 0.12
N VAL A 64 12.24 -22.36 1.25
CA VAL A 64 11.63 -22.09 2.56
C VAL A 64 12.71 -21.64 3.51
N ASN A 65 12.50 -20.52 4.18
CA ASN A 65 13.36 -20.05 5.28
C ASN A 65 13.02 -20.84 6.55
N GLN A 66 14.00 -21.49 7.13
CA GLN A 66 13.88 -22.16 8.43
C GLN A 66 15.13 -21.89 9.27
N GLY A 67 14.95 -21.28 10.44
CA GLY A 67 16.06 -20.93 11.32
C GLY A 67 17.06 -19.94 10.69
N GLY A 68 16.61 -19.06 9.79
CA GLY A 68 17.44 -18.09 9.09
C GLY A 68 18.26 -18.63 7.93
N ALA A 69 18.05 -19.89 7.52
CA ALA A 69 18.65 -20.52 6.37
C ALA A 69 17.57 -20.88 5.33
N TYR A 70 17.90 -20.80 4.05
CA TYR A 70 16.98 -21.12 2.96
C TYR A 70 17.26 -22.52 2.41
N TYR A 71 16.24 -23.34 2.42
CA TYR A 71 16.26 -24.73 1.93
C TYR A 71 15.42 -24.86 0.67
N VAL A 72 15.80 -25.74 -0.25
CA VAL A 72 14.96 -26.07 -1.40
C VAL A 72 13.62 -26.60 -0.88
N ALA A 73 12.52 -26.04 -1.37
CA ALA A 73 11.19 -26.45 -0.96
C ALA A 73 10.78 -27.78 -1.60
N ALA A 74 10.16 -28.66 -0.81
CA ALA A 74 9.35 -29.76 -1.32
C ALA A 74 7.91 -29.27 -1.49
N ILE A 75 7.20 -29.78 -2.53
CA ILE A 75 5.79 -29.56 -2.77
C ILE A 75 5.07 -30.88 -2.51
N ASP A 76 4.13 -30.93 -1.57
CA ASP A 76 3.36 -32.10 -1.26
C ASP A 76 2.17 -32.33 -2.24
N ASP A 77 1.34 -33.36 -2.00
CA ASP A 77 0.19 -33.67 -2.87
C ASP A 77 -0.94 -32.63 -2.73
N ALA A 78 -0.95 -31.86 -1.68
CA ALA A 78 -1.87 -30.74 -1.47
C ALA A 78 -1.36 -29.40 -2.04
N GLY A 79 -0.14 -29.37 -2.60
CA GLY A 79 0.50 -28.16 -3.13
C GLY A 79 1.16 -27.27 -2.08
N CYS A 80 1.27 -27.74 -0.82
CA CYS A 80 1.92 -27.01 0.27
C CYS A 80 3.44 -27.11 0.17
N LEU A 81 4.12 -26.04 0.63
CA LEU A 81 5.59 -25.98 0.66
C LEU A 81 6.11 -26.42 2.04
N SER A 82 7.20 -27.16 2.03
CA SER A 82 7.95 -27.51 3.24
C SER A 82 9.45 -27.46 2.98
N ALA A 83 10.22 -27.09 4.01
CA ALA A 83 11.67 -27.12 3.92
C ALA A 83 12.19 -28.55 3.80
N THR A 84 13.11 -28.77 2.88
CA THR A 84 13.86 -30.03 2.84
C THR A 84 15.14 -29.91 3.69
N SER A 85 15.95 -30.96 3.73
CA SER A 85 17.29 -30.90 4.35
C SER A 85 18.39 -30.35 3.44
N ILE A 86 18.06 -29.93 2.21
CA ILE A 86 19.02 -29.45 1.21
C ILE A 86 19.03 -27.93 1.21
N LEU A 87 20.17 -27.36 1.60
CA LEU A 87 20.40 -25.92 1.54
C LEU A 87 20.33 -25.46 0.08
N ALA A 88 19.67 -24.32 -0.14
CA ALA A 88 19.51 -23.78 -1.49
C ALA A 88 20.75 -22.96 -1.91
N HIS A 89 21.15 -23.09 -3.17
CA HIS A 89 22.29 -22.36 -3.75
C HIS A 89 21.91 -21.68 -5.06
N GLU A 90 22.74 -20.72 -5.47
CA GLU A 90 22.67 -20.15 -6.81
C GLU A 90 22.80 -21.23 -7.88
N ALA A 91 22.12 -21.06 -9.03
CA ALA A 91 22.00 -22.09 -10.05
C ALA A 91 23.34 -22.71 -10.49
N GLN A 92 24.42 -21.93 -10.51
CA GLN A 92 25.76 -22.35 -10.89
C GLN A 92 26.54 -23.12 -9.79
N GLU A 93 26.05 -23.10 -8.55
CA GLU A 93 26.70 -23.72 -7.38
C GLU A 93 26.01 -25.01 -6.93
N ARG A 94 24.89 -25.39 -7.56
CA ARG A 94 24.06 -26.53 -7.19
C ARG A 94 24.73 -27.87 -7.48
N ASP A 95 24.74 -28.72 -6.50
CA ASP A 95 25.17 -30.11 -6.66
C ASP A 95 24.10 -30.99 -7.35
N SER A 96 24.45 -32.24 -7.63
CA SER A 96 23.55 -33.17 -8.31
C SER A 96 22.31 -33.58 -7.48
N LYS A 97 22.39 -33.53 -6.14
CA LYS A 97 21.25 -33.85 -5.26
C LYS A 97 20.26 -32.71 -5.24
N GLU A 98 20.77 -31.48 -5.14
CA GLU A 98 19.96 -30.27 -5.20
C GLU A 98 19.24 -30.17 -6.55
N GLN A 99 19.96 -30.39 -7.67
CA GLN A 99 19.37 -30.38 -9.02
C GLN A 99 18.27 -31.45 -9.18
N GLN A 100 18.45 -32.65 -8.62
CA GLN A 100 17.41 -33.69 -8.64
C GLN A 100 16.17 -33.27 -7.86
N LEU A 101 16.35 -32.66 -6.69
CA LEU A 101 15.23 -32.17 -5.87
C LEU A 101 14.47 -31.05 -6.57
N ILE A 102 15.18 -30.11 -7.20
CA ILE A 102 14.58 -29.04 -8.00
C ILE A 102 13.81 -29.61 -9.22
N ALA A 103 14.32 -30.65 -9.86
CA ALA A 103 13.58 -31.32 -10.94
C ALA A 103 12.26 -31.95 -10.44
N VAL A 104 12.25 -32.53 -9.24
CA VAL A 104 11.02 -33.02 -8.59
C VAL A 104 10.09 -31.85 -8.28
N GLN A 105 10.59 -30.77 -7.67
CA GLN A 105 9.82 -29.56 -7.39
C GLN A 105 9.16 -29.03 -8.68
N THR A 106 9.93 -28.89 -9.77
CA THR A 106 9.44 -28.41 -11.07
C THR A 106 8.32 -29.28 -11.61
N SER A 107 8.40 -30.61 -11.43
CA SER A 107 7.33 -31.52 -11.87
C SER A 107 6.02 -31.37 -11.08
N ARG A 108 6.08 -30.77 -9.89
CA ARG A 108 4.95 -30.56 -8.98
C ARG A 108 4.49 -29.11 -8.91
N ILE A 109 5.12 -28.20 -9.62
CA ILE A 109 4.84 -26.76 -9.56
C ILE A 109 3.38 -26.41 -9.85
N ALA A 110 2.71 -27.22 -10.69
CA ALA A 110 1.29 -27.05 -10.98
C ALA A 110 0.39 -27.26 -9.76
N LEU A 111 0.76 -28.15 -8.83
CA LEU A 111 0.02 -28.37 -7.58
C LEU A 111 0.13 -27.13 -6.67
N PHE A 112 1.33 -26.56 -6.56
CA PHE A 112 1.54 -25.32 -5.83
C PHE A 112 0.69 -24.18 -6.40
N HIS A 113 0.68 -23.99 -7.72
CA HIS A 113 -0.14 -22.95 -8.35
C HIS A 113 -1.64 -23.20 -8.16
N GLN A 114 -2.10 -24.45 -8.25
CA GLN A 114 -3.49 -24.79 -7.97
C GLN A 114 -3.86 -24.45 -6.52
N ARG A 115 -3.01 -24.83 -5.55
CA ARG A 115 -3.24 -24.55 -4.12
C ARG A 115 -3.31 -23.05 -3.85
N ARG A 116 -2.37 -22.29 -4.41
CA ARG A 116 -2.37 -20.83 -4.36
C ARG A 116 -3.72 -20.26 -4.84
N ASP A 117 -4.14 -20.69 -6.04
CA ASP A 117 -5.39 -20.21 -6.64
C ASP A 117 -6.62 -20.57 -5.77
N GLU A 118 -6.65 -21.75 -5.14
CA GLU A 118 -7.71 -22.17 -4.23
C GLU A 118 -7.78 -21.32 -2.95
N VAL A 119 -6.64 -21.04 -2.31
CA VAL A 119 -6.56 -20.18 -1.11
C VAL A 119 -7.08 -18.78 -1.43
N LEU A 120 -6.62 -18.21 -2.53
CA LEU A 120 -7.03 -16.87 -2.95
C LEU A 120 -8.53 -16.79 -3.32
N MET A 121 -9.10 -17.81 -3.94
CA MET A 121 -10.54 -17.88 -4.24
C MET A 121 -11.40 -17.97 -2.98
N THR A 122 -10.90 -18.62 -1.93
CA THR A 122 -11.63 -18.74 -0.65
C THR A 122 -11.73 -17.39 0.07
N ARG A 123 -10.74 -16.50 -0.10
CA ARG A 123 -10.74 -15.13 0.43
C ARG A 123 -11.86 -14.27 -0.17
N ALA A 124 -12.18 -14.46 -1.45
CA ALA A 124 -13.24 -13.70 -2.13
C ALA A 124 -14.67 -13.97 -1.60
N MET A 125 -14.83 -14.91 -0.67
CA MET A 125 -16.11 -15.17 -0.01
C MET A 125 -16.28 -14.23 1.19
N THR A 126 -16.94 -13.14 0.95
CA THR A 126 -17.23 -12.01 1.82
C THR A 126 -17.61 -12.40 3.25
N ILE A 127 -16.81 -12.00 4.21
CA ILE A 127 -17.23 -11.94 5.62
C ILE A 127 -17.92 -10.58 5.80
N PRO A 128 -19.12 -10.51 6.40
CA PRO A 128 -19.77 -9.23 6.66
C PRO A 128 -18.88 -8.34 7.53
N SER A 129 -18.80 -7.05 7.21
CA SER A 129 -18.16 -6.06 8.07
C SER A 129 -18.71 -6.16 9.49
N THR A 130 -17.81 -6.16 10.46
CA THR A 130 -18.20 -6.18 11.88
C THR A 130 -18.52 -4.78 12.39
N GLY A 131 -18.14 -3.71 11.64
CA GLY A 131 -18.23 -2.32 12.11
C GLY A 131 -17.26 -2.02 13.27
N GLY A 132 -17.40 -0.88 13.90
CA GLY A 132 -16.62 -0.52 15.10
C GLY A 132 -15.15 -0.25 14.81
N TYR A 133 -14.84 0.33 13.65
CA TYR A 133 -13.52 0.82 13.30
C TYR A 133 -13.08 1.98 14.18
N LEU A 134 -11.78 2.19 14.27
CA LEU A 134 -11.20 3.32 14.99
C LEU A 134 -11.77 4.64 14.46
N PRO A 135 -12.25 5.56 15.33
CA PRO A 135 -12.77 6.86 14.90
C PRO A 135 -11.74 7.66 14.09
N HIS A 136 -12.18 8.27 12.99
CA HIS A 136 -11.30 8.97 12.03
C HIS A 136 -11.04 10.43 12.40
N LYS A 137 -11.61 10.96 13.50
CA LYS A 137 -11.49 12.37 13.91
C LYS A 137 -11.28 12.51 15.40
N GLY A 138 -10.70 13.64 15.79
CA GLY A 138 -10.41 13.95 17.17
C GLY A 138 -9.12 13.33 17.69
N THR A 139 -9.05 13.24 19.00
CA THR A 139 -7.93 12.58 19.69
C THR A 139 -8.42 11.24 20.20
N THR A 140 -7.98 10.16 19.55
CA THR A 140 -8.27 8.79 19.99
C THR A 140 -7.13 8.27 20.84
N ARG A 141 -7.45 7.58 21.92
CA ARG A 141 -6.46 6.97 22.80
C ARG A 141 -6.31 5.50 22.46
N ILE A 142 -5.08 5.04 22.23
CA ILE A 142 -4.76 3.72 21.70
C ILE A 142 -3.73 3.05 22.59
N LEU A 143 -4.02 1.84 23.03
CA LEU A 143 -3.05 1.03 23.80
C LEU A 143 -2.06 0.37 22.84
N THR A 144 -0.77 0.44 23.19
CA THR A 144 0.31 -0.30 22.52
C THR A 144 1.03 -1.18 23.53
N ILE A 145 1.05 -2.48 23.27
CA ILE A 145 1.73 -3.48 24.09
C ILE A 145 3.05 -3.87 23.41
N LEU A 146 4.16 -3.75 24.13
CA LEU A 146 5.44 -4.30 23.70
C LEU A 146 5.53 -5.76 24.16
N ALA A 147 5.61 -6.70 23.20
CA ALA A 147 5.60 -8.14 23.47
C ALA A 147 6.94 -8.79 23.12
N ALA A 148 7.59 -9.39 24.11
CA ALA A 148 8.76 -10.23 23.96
C ALA A 148 8.38 -11.71 24.10
N PHE A 149 9.21 -12.60 23.59
CA PHE A 149 9.04 -14.05 23.67
C PHE A 149 10.05 -14.68 24.63
N GLN A 150 9.91 -15.97 24.91
CA GLN A 150 10.86 -16.69 25.77
C GLN A 150 12.28 -16.72 25.16
N ASP A 151 12.37 -16.70 23.84
CA ASP A 151 13.59 -16.81 23.03
C ASP A 151 13.95 -15.52 22.28
N SER A 152 13.08 -14.51 22.26
CA SER A 152 13.30 -13.25 21.54
C SER A 152 12.90 -12.04 22.39
N THR A 153 13.83 -11.13 22.60
CA THR A 153 13.64 -9.89 23.36
C THR A 153 13.97 -8.68 22.50
N PHE A 154 13.45 -7.52 22.87
CA PHE A 154 13.78 -6.26 22.19
C PHE A 154 15.29 -6.00 22.21
N THR A 155 15.80 -5.60 21.06
CA THR A 155 17.22 -5.24 20.87
C THR A 155 17.44 -3.75 21.08
N ILE A 156 16.39 -2.92 20.91
CA ILE A 156 16.46 -1.49 21.15
C ILE A 156 16.60 -1.21 22.66
N ASN A 157 17.46 -0.25 23.01
CA ASN A 157 17.61 0.19 24.38
C ASN A 157 16.37 1.00 24.82
N GLU A 158 15.93 0.82 26.09
CA GLU A 158 14.79 1.55 26.64
C GLU A 158 13.55 1.46 25.72
N PRO A 159 13.03 0.25 25.43
CA PRO A 159 12.00 0.05 24.39
C PRO A 159 10.77 0.96 24.54
N VAL A 160 10.27 1.15 25.77
CA VAL A 160 9.12 2.03 26.04
C VAL A 160 9.40 3.47 25.58
N GLN A 161 10.57 4.01 25.93
CA GLN A 161 10.94 5.37 25.55
C GLN A 161 11.18 5.50 24.04
N ALA A 162 11.79 4.48 23.43
CA ALA A 162 12.02 4.45 22.00
C ALA A 162 10.70 4.43 21.21
N TYR A 163 9.75 3.58 21.62
CA TYR A 163 8.45 3.51 20.97
C TYR A 163 7.53 4.69 21.33
N GLU A 164 7.73 5.37 22.48
CA GLU A 164 7.10 6.66 22.74
C GLU A 164 7.49 7.69 21.66
N GLN A 165 8.76 7.74 21.29
CA GLN A 165 9.20 8.61 20.19
C GLN A 165 8.68 8.15 18.83
N TYR A 166 8.70 6.84 18.55
CA TYR A 166 8.23 6.25 17.30
C TYR A 166 6.74 6.55 17.05
N LEU A 167 5.92 6.48 18.10
CA LEU A 167 4.46 6.62 18.00
C LEU A 167 3.97 8.07 18.16
N ASN A 168 4.49 8.83 19.13
CA ASN A 168 3.90 10.09 19.59
C ASN A 168 4.73 11.36 19.33
N SER A 169 6.04 11.25 19.05
CA SER A 169 6.90 12.43 19.04
C SER A 169 6.74 13.28 17.78
N ASP A 170 6.70 14.59 17.94
CA ASP A 170 6.77 15.54 16.81
C ASP A 170 8.18 15.57 16.16
N ILE A 171 9.21 15.10 16.87
CA ILE A 171 10.60 15.09 16.41
C ILE A 171 11.13 13.66 16.48
N GLN A 172 11.52 13.11 15.32
CA GLN A 172 12.16 11.81 15.27
C GLN A 172 13.64 11.92 15.65
N THR A 173 14.06 11.13 16.61
CA THR A 173 15.47 10.97 16.96
C THR A 173 15.99 9.64 16.43
N ASP A 174 17.31 9.51 16.37
CA ASP A 174 17.97 8.29 15.93
C ASP A 174 17.57 7.12 16.85
N MET A 175 16.85 6.14 16.29
CA MET A 175 16.51 4.88 16.95
C MET A 175 17.63 3.83 16.86
N GLY A 176 18.86 4.25 16.55
CA GLY A 176 20.01 3.37 16.36
C GLY A 176 20.14 2.81 14.94
N ASN A 177 19.28 3.22 14.02
CA ASN A 177 19.37 2.85 12.63
C ASN A 177 20.39 3.74 11.92
N LYS A 178 21.52 3.18 11.52
CA LYS A 178 22.51 3.94 10.75
C LYS A 178 21.90 4.45 9.44
N ASN A 179 21.73 5.76 9.31
CA ASN A 179 21.25 6.47 8.14
C ASN A 179 19.74 6.35 7.82
N HIS A 180 18.92 5.75 8.70
CA HIS A 180 17.49 5.59 8.46
C HIS A 180 16.71 6.00 9.71
N ASN A 181 16.17 7.20 9.72
CA ASN A 181 15.23 7.67 10.73
C ASN A 181 13.86 7.78 10.10
N ASN A 182 12.82 7.50 10.88
CA ASN A 182 11.46 7.79 10.46
C ASN A 182 11.32 9.27 10.11
N LEU A 183 10.67 9.55 9.01
CA LEU A 183 10.40 10.93 8.59
C LEU A 183 9.43 11.61 9.57
N THR A 184 8.47 10.84 10.07
CA THR A 184 7.47 11.26 11.06
C THR A 184 7.23 10.16 12.08
N SER A 185 6.72 10.50 13.27
CA SER A 185 6.04 9.51 14.11
C SER A 185 4.72 9.09 13.48
N VAL A 186 4.12 8.03 14.01
CA VAL A 186 2.78 7.59 13.57
C VAL A 186 1.74 8.69 13.83
N GLN A 187 1.72 9.29 15.02
CA GLN A 187 0.83 10.40 15.34
C GLN A 187 1.01 11.58 14.38
N GLN A 188 2.25 11.99 14.14
CA GLN A 188 2.56 13.13 13.27
C GLN A 188 2.16 12.85 11.82
N TYR A 189 2.31 11.61 11.34
CA TYR A 189 1.83 11.21 10.02
C TYR A 189 0.33 11.45 9.87
N PHE A 190 -0.48 10.89 10.77
CA PHE A 190 -1.94 11.07 10.72
C PHE A 190 -2.37 12.52 10.93
N LYS A 191 -1.69 13.26 11.79
CA LYS A 191 -1.93 14.70 12.00
C LYS A 191 -1.65 15.51 10.74
N ILE A 192 -0.60 15.19 9.98
CA ILE A 192 -0.30 15.84 8.70
C ILE A 192 -1.35 15.46 7.65
N CYS A 193 -1.62 14.16 7.44
CA CYS A 193 -2.56 13.69 6.43
C CYS A 193 -3.99 14.21 6.66
N SER A 194 -4.43 14.26 7.92
CA SER A 194 -5.76 14.76 8.28
C SER A 194 -5.84 16.29 8.44
N GLN A 195 -4.74 17.01 8.25
CA GLN A 195 -4.64 18.45 8.54
C GLN A 195 -5.06 18.77 9.99
N GLY A 196 -4.67 17.91 10.93
CA GLY A 196 -4.95 18.04 12.36
C GLY A 196 -6.34 17.60 12.81
N GLN A 197 -7.17 17.05 11.91
CA GLN A 197 -8.51 16.55 12.28
C GLN A 197 -8.45 15.24 13.06
N PHE A 198 -7.42 14.44 12.86
CA PHE A 198 -7.17 13.18 13.58
C PHE A 198 -5.78 13.19 14.20
N CYS A 199 -5.71 12.95 15.52
CA CYS A 199 -4.48 12.99 16.29
C CYS A 199 -4.46 11.81 17.29
N PRO A 200 -4.10 10.59 16.85
CA PRO A 200 -4.05 9.44 17.74
C PRO A 200 -2.99 9.62 18.83
N GLN A 201 -3.28 9.16 20.03
CA GLN A 201 -2.35 9.15 21.17
C GLN A 201 -2.14 7.71 21.63
N PHE A 202 -0.89 7.30 21.73
CA PHE A 202 -0.53 5.94 22.06
C PHE A 202 -0.01 5.86 23.50
N ASP A 203 -0.63 5.00 24.32
CA ASP A 203 -0.13 4.64 25.63
C ASP A 203 0.67 3.33 25.50
N ILE A 204 1.92 3.33 25.91
CA ILE A 204 2.82 2.21 25.70
C ILE A 204 3.06 1.48 27.03
N VAL A 205 2.84 0.18 27.03
CA VAL A 205 3.07 -0.71 28.17
C VAL A 205 4.00 -1.87 27.81
N GLY A 206 4.69 -2.39 28.80
CA GLY A 206 5.61 -3.52 28.63
C GLY A 206 7.09 -3.09 28.75
N PRO A 207 8.06 -3.85 28.16
CA PRO A 207 7.85 -5.14 27.50
C PRO A 207 7.29 -6.22 28.43
N VAL A 208 6.28 -6.96 27.94
CA VAL A 208 5.80 -8.18 28.60
C VAL A 208 6.42 -9.40 27.92
N THR A 209 6.76 -10.44 28.69
CA THR A 209 7.26 -11.70 28.12
C THR A 209 6.11 -12.68 27.99
N LEU A 210 5.83 -13.11 26.76
CA LEU A 210 4.79 -14.09 26.46
C LEU A 210 5.15 -15.50 26.97
N PRO A 211 4.16 -16.37 27.21
CA PRO A 211 4.37 -17.72 27.76
C PRO A 211 5.21 -18.64 26.88
N HIS A 212 5.29 -18.42 25.58
CA HIS A 212 5.93 -19.31 24.61
C HIS A 212 7.03 -18.61 23.81
N GLU A 213 7.81 -19.40 23.07
CA GLU A 213 8.79 -18.95 22.08
C GLU A 213 8.08 -18.34 20.86
N LEU A 214 8.77 -17.51 20.06
CA LEU A 214 8.24 -16.87 18.87
C LEU A 214 7.66 -17.89 17.89
N ALA A 215 8.36 -18.99 17.66
CA ALA A 215 7.95 -20.06 16.74
C ALA A 215 6.61 -20.73 17.11
N TYR A 216 6.19 -20.67 18.36
CA TYR A 216 4.88 -21.17 18.77
C TYR A 216 3.74 -20.32 18.22
N TYR A 217 3.93 -19.02 18.12
CA TYR A 217 2.89 -18.08 17.66
C TYR A 217 2.91 -17.87 16.15
N GLY A 218 4.11 -17.87 15.56
CA GLY A 218 4.32 -17.59 14.15
C GLY A 218 4.39 -18.82 13.26
N GLY A 219 4.31 -20.04 13.84
CA GLY A 219 4.34 -21.28 13.05
C GLY A 219 3.26 -21.31 11.97
N THR A 220 3.69 -21.51 10.73
CA THR A 220 2.82 -21.43 9.57
C THR A 220 1.95 -22.70 9.44
N SER A 221 0.63 -22.53 9.38
CA SER A 221 -0.35 -23.58 9.12
C SER A 221 -0.22 -24.15 7.70
N GLU A 222 -0.92 -25.26 7.41
CA GLU A 222 -1.08 -25.79 6.04
C GLU A 222 -1.69 -24.76 5.07
N THR A 223 -2.33 -23.71 5.59
CA THR A 223 -2.95 -22.62 4.81
C THR A 223 -2.03 -21.40 4.61
N GLY A 224 -0.81 -21.40 5.19
CA GLY A 224 0.11 -20.27 5.11
C GLY A 224 -0.09 -19.20 6.17
N GLN A 225 -1.06 -19.37 7.09
CA GLN A 225 -1.35 -18.41 8.16
C GLN A 225 -0.65 -18.80 9.47
N ASP A 226 -0.37 -17.80 10.32
CA ASP A 226 0.11 -18.02 11.67
C ASP A 226 -0.94 -18.79 12.50
N GLU A 227 -0.64 -20.03 12.87
CA GLU A 227 -1.60 -20.93 13.51
C GLU A 227 -2.13 -20.42 14.85
N MET A 228 -1.26 -19.73 15.60
CA MET A 228 -1.57 -19.32 16.98
C MET A 228 -1.70 -17.79 17.14
N PHE A 229 -2.01 -17.06 16.05
CA PHE A 229 -2.11 -15.60 16.08
C PHE A 229 -3.15 -15.08 17.10
N SER A 230 -4.32 -15.73 17.17
CA SER A 230 -5.34 -15.37 18.17
C SER A 230 -4.84 -15.60 19.61
N THR A 231 -4.06 -16.64 19.82
CA THR A 231 -3.43 -16.90 21.13
C THR A 231 -2.36 -15.86 21.42
N PHE A 232 -1.58 -15.44 20.41
CA PHE A 232 -0.61 -14.36 20.53
C PHE A 232 -1.26 -13.05 21.04
N CYS A 233 -2.33 -12.59 20.42
CA CYS A 233 -3.06 -11.40 20.84
C CYS A 233 -3.60 -11.54 22.28
N LYS A 234 -4.21 -12.69 22.59
CA LYS A 234 -4.77 -12.96 23.92
C LYS A 234 -3.70 -13.03 25.01
N ASP A 235 -2.56 -13.65 24.73
CA ASP A 235 -1.47 -13.75 25.70
C ASP A 235 -0.83 -12.38 25.94
N ALA A 236 -0.63 -11.57 24.90
CA ALA A 236 -0.13 -10.20 25.05
C ALA A 236 -1.04 -9.35 25.94
N VAL A 237 -2.35 -9.36 25.70
CA VAL A 237 -3.34 -8.67 26.55
C VAL A 237 -3.31 -9.21 27.98
N THR A 238 -3.25 -10.53 28.15
CA THR A 238 -3.24 -11.17 29.48
C THR A 238 -2.00 -10.79 30.29
N GLN A 239 -0.83 -10.78 29.66
CA GLN A 239 0.42 -10.42 30.33
C GLN A 239 0.48 -8.92 30.66
N ALA A 240 -0.13 -8.06 29.84
CA ALA A 240 -0.15 -6.62 30.07
C ALA A 240 -1.26 -6.16 31.04
N LYS A 241 -2.22 -7.01 31.39
CA LYS A 241 -3.45 -6.65 32.10
C LYS A 241 -3.22 -5.84 33.37
N ASP A 242 -2.26 -6.21 34.19
CA ASP A 242 -1.99 -5.54 35.46
C ASP A 242 -1.31 -4.16 35.30
N MET A 243 -0.84 -3.86 34.08
CA MET A 243 -0.28 -2.56 33.72
C MET A 243 -1.34 -1.57 33.24
N ILE A 244 -2.57 -2.03 33.00
CA ILE A 244 -3.67 -1.24 32.46
C ILE A 244 -4.74 -1.06 33.53
N PRO A 245 -4.74 0.07 34.26
CA PRO A 245 -5.64 0.28 35.39
C PRO A 245 -7.09 0.47 34.98
N ASP A 246 -7.32 0.98 33.76
CA ASP A 246 -8.65 1.30 33.25
C ASP A 246 -8.73 1.12 31.73
N TRP A 247 -9.49 0.15 31.28
CA TRP A 247 -9.71 -0.15 29.86
C TRP A 247 -10.71 0.80 29.20
N THR A 248 -11.59 1.46 29.99
CA THR A 248 -12.63 2.34 29.47
C THR A 248 -12.07 3.57 28.75
N VAL A 249 -10.79 3.92 29.02
CA VAL A 249 -10.14 5.07 28.36
C VAL A 249 -9.79 4.81 26.90
N TYR A 250 -9.87 3.55 26.44
CA TYR A 250 -9.61 3.11 25.08
C TYR A 250 -10.89 2.76 24.30
N ASP A 251 -12.06 2.82 24.92
CA ASP A 251 -13.38 2.81 24.31
C ASP A 251 -13.70 4.27 23.92
N ASN A 252 -13.27 4.66 22.73
CA ASN A 252 -13.22 6.08 22.32
C ASN A 252 -14.61 6.63 21.95
N ASP A 253 -15.57 5.78 21.59
CA ASP A 253 -16.93 6.20 21.22
C ASP A 253 -17.98 5.79 22.27
N GLY A 254 -17.60 4.99 23.28
CA GLY A 254 -18.44 4.60 24.41
C GLY A 254 -19.44 3.49 24.08
N ASP A 255 -19.17 2.68 23.08
CA ASP A 255 -20.05 1.60 22.62
C ASP A 255 -19.83 0.26 23.35
N GLY A 256 -18.83 0.19 24.22
CA GLY A 256 -18.43 -1.02 24.97
C GLY A 256 -17.31 -1.81 24.26
N ASN A 257 -16.72 -1.26 23.21
CA ASN A 257 -15.59 -1.86 22.55
C ASN A 257 -14.34 -0.96 22.68
N VAL A 258 -13.21 -1.59 22.89
CA VAL A 258 -11.89 -1.00 22.60
C VAL A 258 -11.64 -1.24 21.13
N GLU A 259 -11.68 -0.20 20.31
CA GLU A 259 -11.68 -0.35 18.86
C GLU A 259 -10.40 -1.02 18.38
N MET A 260 -9.23 -0.61 18.94
CA MET A 260 -7.93 -1.14 18.53
C MET A 260 -6.93 -1.22 19.67
N VAL A 261 -6.14 -2.30 19.67
CA VAL A 261 -4.91 -2.44 20.44
C VAL A 261 -3.75 -2.73 19.51
N CYS A 262 -2.63 -2.03 19.69
CA CYS A 262 -1.42 -2.31 18.95
C CYS A 262 -0.52 -3.28 19.73
N ILE A 263 0.14 -4.20 19.01
CA ILE A 263 1.20 -5.06 19.55
C ILE A 263 2.44 -4.85 18.70
N ILE A 264 3.52 -4.37 19.33
CA ILE A 264 4.85 -4.37 18.73
C ILE A 264 5.60 -5.53 19.36
N TYR A 265 6.06 -6.47 18.53
CA TYR A 265 6.71 -7.69 19.02
C TYR A 265 8.21 -7.71 18.68
N ALA A 266 8.99 -8.28 19.59
CA ALA A 266 10.44 -8.39 19.46
C ALA A 266 10.83 -9.31 18.30
N GLY A 267 11.84 -8.91 17.52
CA GLY A 267 12.39 -9.68 16.41
C GLY A 267 11.84 -9.30 15.05
N TYR A 268 12.02 -10.21 14.10
CA TYR A 268 11.64 -10.00 12.69
C TYR A 268 10.22 -10.45 12.39
N GLY A 269 9.54 -9.75 11.48
CA GLY A 269 8.31 -10.20 10.86
C GLY A 269 8.57 -11.10 9.64
N GLN A 270 7.69 -12.06 9.40
CA GLN A 270 7.80 -12.97 8.26
C GLN A 270 7.73 -12.23 6.92
N ASN A 271 6.87 -11.22 6.80
CA ASN A 271 6.75 -10.37 5.61
C ASN A 271 8.01 -9.53 5.31
N GLN A 272 8.93 -9.45 6.26
CA GLN A 272 10.15 -8.62 6.18
C GLN A 272 11.42 -9.45 6.39
N GLY A 273 11.44 -10.67 5.92
CA GLY A 273 12.62 -11.52 5.89
C GLY A 273 12.81 -12.41 7.12
N GLY A 274 11.86 -12.46 8.03
CA GLY A 274 11.78 -13.49 9.07
C GLY A 274 11.55 -14.88 8.48
N GLY A 275 11.85 -15.94 9.24
CA GLY A 275 11.55 -17.31 8.84
C GLY A 275 10.06 -17.65 9.00
N VAL A 276 9.65 -18.80 8.48
CA VAL A 276 8.28 -19.31 8.60
C VAL A 276 7.81 -19.51 10.05
N GLU A 277 8.74 -19.47 10.98
CA GLU A 277 8.51 -19.51 12.43
C GLU A 277 8.20 -18.14 13.04
N THR A 278 8.24 -17.04 12.26
CA THR A 278 7.95 -15.69 12.75
C THR A 278 6.53 -15.26 12.37
N ILE A 279 6.01 -14.26 13.09
CA ILE A 279 4.66 -13.74 12.87
C ILE A 279 4.68 -12.79 11.66
N TRP A 280 3.67 -12.88 10.79
CA TRP A 280 3.43 -11.88 9.75
C TRP A 280 2.80 -10.63 10.35
N ALA A 281 3.33 -9.43 10.04
CA ALA A 281 2.71 -8.15 10.45
C ALA A 281 1.30 -8.05 9.86
N LYS A 282 0.30 -7.72 10.68
CA LYS A 282 -1.10 -7.71 10.21
C LYS A 282 -2.06 -6.95 11.12
N ALA A 283 -3.14 -6.46 10.52
CA ALA A 283 -4.36 -6.08 11.20
C ALA A 283 -5.29 -7.30 11.35
N SER A 284 -6.03 -7.38 12.44
CA SER A 284 -6.91 -8.52 12.68
C SER A 284 -8.05 -8.21 13.63
N HIS A 285 -9.23 -8.72 13.34
CA HIS A 285 -10.37 -8.71 14.26
C HIS A 285 -10.33 -9.95 15.18
N GLN A 286 -10.29 -9.75 16.52
CA GLN A 286 -10.09 -10.83 17.50
C GLN A 286 -11.19 -10.97 18.55
N ASN A 287 -11.91 -9.91 18.86
CA ASN A 287 -13.01 -9.89 19.85
C ASN A 287 -12.63 -10.45 21.23
N ILE A 288 -11.57 -9.88 21.86
CA ILE A 288 -11.03 -10.34 23.15
C ILE A 288 -11.70 -9.61 24.33
N ASP A 289 -12.28 -10.37 25.26
CA ASP A 289 -12.89 -9.85 26.49
C ASP A 289 -11.81 -9.38 27.49
N VAL A 290 -11.89 -8.11 27.93
CA VAL A 290 -10.98 -7.51 28.92
C VAL A 290 -11.65 -7.26 30.28
N GLY A 291 -12.90 -7.69 30.45
CA GLY A 291 -13.71 -7.54 31.65
C GLY A 291 -14.60 -6.30 31.62
N ASN A 292 -15.45 -6.18 32.61
CA ASN A 292 -16.41 -5.07 32.76
C ASN A 292 -17.35 -4.84 31.55
N GLY A 293 -17.52 -5.86 30.71
CA GLY A 293 -18.33 -5.78 29.49
C GLY A 293 -17.62 -5.19 28.29
N LEU A 294 -16.33 -4.85 28.42
CA LEU A 294 -15.51 -4.32 27.34
C LEU A 294 -14.83 -5.43 26.54
N ARG A 295 -14.70 -5.23 25.23
CA ARG A 295 -14.04 -6.17 24.32
C ARG A 295 -13.11 -5.40 23.36
N ILE A 296 -12.00 -6.00 23.00
CA ILE A 296 -11.10 -5.46 21.97
C ILE A 296 -11.57 -5.97 20.62
N ASN A 297 -11.80 -5.08 19.66
CA ASN A 297 -12.21 -5.42 18.30
C ASN A 297 -11.03 -5.78 17.42
N TYR A 298 -10.11 -4.84 17.20
CA TYR A 298 -9.03 -4.98 16.25
C TYR A 298 -7.65 -4.93 16.90
N PHE A 299 -6.70 -5.58 16.24
CA PHE A 299 -5.29 -5.54 16.59
C PHE A 299 -4.48 -5.09 15.38
N ASN A 300 -3.54 -4.17 15.62
CA ASN A 300 -2.43 -3.86 14.72
C ASN A 300 -1.18 -4.53 15.28
N CYS A 301 -0.59 -5.48 14.57
CA CYS A 301 0.58 -6.21 15.02
C CYS A 301 1.76 -5.98 14.08
N SER A 302 2.87 -5.47 14.59
CA SER A 302 4.05 -5.11 13.81
C SER A 302 5.35 -5.60 14.48
N PRO A 303 6.38 -6.03 13.72
CA PRO A 303 7.66 -6.46 14.27
C PRO A 303 8.56 -5.29 14.67
N GLU A 304 9.50 -5.57 15.57
CA GLU A 304 10.58 -4.64 15.91
C GLU A 304 11.54 -4.40 14.73
N HIS A 305 11.88 -5.47 14.00
CA HIS A 305 12.93 -5.43 13.00
C HIS A 305 12.44 -5.48 11.57
N TYR A 306 13.22 -4.83 10.69
CA TYR A 306 13.03 -4.74 9.27
C TYR A 306 14.31 -5.12 8.51
N TYR A 307 14.17 -5.82 7.38
CA TYR A 307 15.24 -5.99 6.39
C TYR A 307 15.29 -4.80 5.46
N SER A 308 16.41 -4.11 5.38
CA SER A 308 16.59 -3.07 4.37
C SER A 308 17.27 -3.65 3.13
N LEU A 309 16.64 -3.47 1.98
CA LEU A 309 17.24 -3.83 0.68
C LEU A 309 18.33 -2.84 0.24
N ASP A 310 18.33 -1.63 0.79
CA ASP A 310 19.29 -0.58 0.48
C ASP A 310 20.51 -0.63 1.42
N ASN A 311 20.42 -1.36 2.52
CA ASN A 311 21.54 -1.54 3.44
C ASN A 311 22.21 -2.90 3.23
N ILE A 312 23.21 -2.89 2.39
CA ILE A 312 23.99 -4.07 2.05
C ILE A 312 25.41 -3.92 2.57
N ASP A 313 26.03 -5.04 2.97
CA ASP A 313 27.44 -5.08 3.31
C ASP A 313 28.33 -4.99 2.04
N ALA A 314 29.64 -5.02 2.24
CA ALA A 314 30.61 -4.97 1.15
C ALA A 314 30.50 -6.16 0.17
N GLN A 315 29.79 -7.21 0.54
CA GLN A 315 29.52 -8.41 -0.25
C GLN A 315 28.14 -8.39 -0.92
N GLY A 316 27.35 -7.32 -0.72
CA GLY A 316 26.00 -7.18 -1.27
C GLY A 316 24.91 -7.92 -0.47
N VAL A 317 25.24 -8.35 0.76
CA VAL A 317 24.29 -9.06 1.65
C VAL A 317 23.47 -8.04 2.44
N ALA A 318 22.15 -8.23 2.49
CA ALA A 318 21.28 -7.41 3.30
C ALA A 318 21.69 -7.45 4.77
N ILE A 319 21.93 -6.26 5.35
CA ILE A 319 22.28 -6.15 6.76
C ILE A 319 20.96 -6.24 7.54
N LYS A 320 20.90 -7.23 8.42
CA LYS A 320 19.85 -7.36 9.45
C LYS A 320 20.14 -6.33 10.56
N ASP A 321 19.19 -6.05 11.41
CA ASP A 321 19.27 -5.20 12.62
C ASP A 321 18.80 -3.74 12.43
N TYR A 322 17.84 -3.52 11.52
CA TYR A 322 17.10 -2.27 11.48
C TYR A 322 15.85 -2.35 12.34
N ILE A 323 15.60 -1.28 13.09
CA ILE A 323 14.28 -1.07 13.67
C ILE A 323 13.31 -0.73 12.54
N ASN A 324 12.14 -1.32 12.56
CA ASN A 324 11.13 -1.15 11.53
C ASN A 324 10.73 0.33 11.38
N GLY A 325 10.52 0.78 10.14
CA GLY A 325 9.95 2.10 9.86
C GLY A 325 8.47 2.18 10.24
N THR A 326 7.92 3.40 10.28
CA THR A 326 6.52 3.62 10.65
C THR A 326 5.52 3.15 9.60
N GLY A 327 5.97 2.89 8.37
CA GLY A 327 5.08 2.63 7.24
C GLY A 327 4.23 1.37 7.40
N VAL A 328 4.82 0.23 7.83
CA VAL A 328 4.05 -1.00 8.09
C VAL A 328 3.02 -0.77 9.19
N PHE A 329 3.43 -0.14 10.29
CA PHE A 329 2.50 0.16 11.38
C PHE A 329 1.32 1.04 10.94
N ILE A 330 1.60 2.05 10.10
CA ILE A 330 0.57 2.96 9.55
C ILE A 330 -0.37 2.21 8.61
N HIS A 331 0.15 1.35 7.75
CA HIS A 331 -0.64 0.51 6.85
C HIS A 331 -1.61 -0.38 7.65
N GLU A 332 -1.11 -1.14 8.61
CA GLU A 332 -1.95 -2.02 9.45
C GLU A 332 -2.96 -1.23 10.30
N MET A 333 -2.57 -0.04 10.80
CA MET A 333 -3.49 0.84 11.50
C MET A 333 -4.61 1.35 10.59
N SER A 334 -4.30 1.64 9.32
CA SER A 334 -5.28 2.11 8.33
C SER A 334 -6.34 1.04 8.04
N HIS A 335 -5.99 -0.25 8.09
CA HIS A 335 -6.98 -1.34 8.09
C HIS A 335 -7.91 -1.26 9.30
N CYS A 336 -7.38 -1.03 10.49
CA CYS A 336 -8.20 -0.84 11.69
C CYS A 336 -9.08 0.43 11.64
N MET A 337 -8.82 1.33 10.67
CA MET A 337 -9.66 2.47 10.32
C MET A 337 -10.63 2.17 9.17
N GLY A 338 -10.64 0.95 8.62
CA GLY A 338 -11.58 0.46 7.61
C GLY A 338 -11.09 0.50 6.17
N LEU A 339 -9.85 0.89 5.89
CA LEU A 339 -9.32 0.88 4.52
C LEU A 339 -8.93 -0.54 4.08
N PRO A 340 -9.26 -0.93 2.83
CA PRO A 340 -8.82 -2.18 2.23
C PRO A 340 -7.41 -2.08 1.66
N ASP A 341 -6.80 -3.22 1.34
CA ASP A 341 -5.65 -3.27 0.46
C ASP A 341 -5.98 -2.80 -0.94
N LEU A 342 -5.15 -1.90 -1.49
CA LEU A 342 -5.24 -1.45 -2.88
C LEU A 342 -4.24 -2.16 -3.81
N TYR A 343 -3.30 -2.94 -3.28
CA TYR A 343 -2.49 -3.81 -4.10
C TYR A 343 -3.29 -5.04 -4.54
N GLN A 344 -2.90 -5.60 -5.67
CA GLN A 344 -3.48 -6.83 -6.15
C GLN A 344 -2.97 -8.02 -5.32
N THR A 345 -3.86 -8.65 -4.55
CA THR A 345 -3.51 -9.81 -3.75
C THR A 345 -3.43 -11.09 -4.60
N TYR A 346 -3.99 -11.09 -5.83
CA TYR A 346 -3.82 -12.13 -6.84
C TYR A 346 -2.67 -11.76 -7.80
N ASN A 347 -1.50 -12.30 -7.63
CA ASN A 347 -0.39 -12.16 -8.60
C ASN A 347 -0.68 -12.72 -10.01
N LYS A 348 -1.93 -13.00 -10.31
CA LYS A 348 -2.40 -13.62 -11.56
C LYS A 348 -2.71 -12.60 -12.66
N PHE A 349 -2.96 -11.35 -12.31
CA PHE A 349 -3.55 -10.37 -13.20
C PHE A 349 -2.63 -9.17 -13.41
N LEU A 350 -1.69 -9.32 -14.32
CA LEU A 350 -0.70 -8.30 -14.67
C LEU A 350 -1.26 -6.94 -15.06
N ASN A 351 -2.55 -6.87 -15.38
CA ASN A 351 -3.21 -5.65 -15.87
C ASN A 351 -4.03 -4.94 -14.79
N ASN A 352 -4.07 -5.45 -13.57
CA ASN A 352 -4.79 -4.83 -12.45
C ASN A 352 -3.82 -4.15 -11.49
N GLN A 353 -2.88 -3.38 -12.01
CA GLN A 353 -2.04 -2.55 -11.15
C GLN A 353 -2.89 -1.50 -10.47
N GLY A 354 -2.76 -1.41 -9.14
CA GLY A 354 -3.45 -0.45 -8.31
C GLY A 354 -2.77 0.91 -8.29
N MET A 355 -2.48 1.38 -7.09
CA MET A 355 -1.86 2.67 -6.81
C MET A 355 -0.34 2.58 -6.66
N GLU A 356 0.21 1.38 -6.50
CA GLU A 356 1.64 1.13 -6.29
C GLU A 356 2.20 1.99 -5.14
N SER A 357 3.37 2.58 -5.28
CA SER A 357 3.97 3.42 -4.22
C SER A 357 3.32 4.80 -4.04
N TRP A 358 2.22 5.10 -4.72
CA TRP A 358 1.50 6.36 -4.55
C TRP A 358 0.45 6.33 -3.44
N ASP A 359 0.18 5.18 -2.86
CA ASP A 359 -0.84 5.00 -1.83
C ASP A 359 -0.32 4.11 -0.70
N VAL A 360 -0.65 4.44 0.56
CA VAL A 360 -0.16 3.72 1.75
C VAL A 360 -0.82 2.35 1.89
N MET A 361 -2.01 2.15 1.33
CA MET A 361 -2.71 0.86 1.29
C MET A 361 -2.30 -0.01 0.10
N ASP A 362 -1.36 0.47 -0.70
CA ASP A 362 -0.58 -0.29 -1.68
C ASP A 362 0.89 -0.25 -1.22
N TYR A 363 1.88 -0.20 -2.09
CA TYR A 363 3.30 -0.22 -1.71
C TYR A 363 3.86 1.13 -1.22
N GLY A 364 3.04 2.14 -1.05
CA GLY A 364 3.42 3.44 -0.49
C GLY A 364 3.88 3.38 0.97
N PHE A 365 3.47 2.35 1.72
CA PHE A 365 3.96 2.12 3.09
C PHE A 365 5.45 1.79 3.12
N ASP A 366 6.00 1.16 2.05
CA ASP A 366 7.40 0.72 1.98
C ASP A 366 8.34 1.79 1.40
N ASN A 367 7.85 2.99 1.09
CA ASN A 367 8.69 4.07 0.60
C ASN A 367 9.82 4.38 1.57
N HIS A 368 11.05 4.48 1.01
CA HIS A 368 12.29 4.65 1.77
C HIS A 368 12.47 3.57 2.85
N ASN A 369 12.23 2.30 2.49
CA ASN A 369 12.30 1.16 3.42
C ASN A 369 11.40 1.36 4.65
N SER A 370 10.14 1.74 4.43
CA SER A 370 9.13 1.98 5.47
C SER A 370 9.38 3.18 6.40
N PHE A 371 10.50 3.93 6.22
CA PHE A 371 10.81 5.11 7.05
C PHE A 371 10.12 6.39 6.61
N ALA A 372 9.56 6.42 5.40
CA ALA A 372 8.86 7.58 4.85
C ALA A 372 7.65 7.14 4.03
N PRO A 373 6.62 6.56 4.66
CA PRO A 373 5.41 6.16 3.96
C PRO A 373 4.80 7.35 3.22
N THR A 374 4.19 7.07 2.07
CA THR A 374 3.48 8.06 1.28
C THR A 374 2.31 8.64 2.08
N ALA A 375 1.98 9.91 1.87
CA ALA A 375 0.80 10.51 2.49
C ALA A 375 -0.49 9.89 1.93
N TYR A 376 -1.56 9.92 2.71
CA TYR A 376 -2.89 9.54 2.24
C TYR A 376 -3.27 10.31 0.98
N THR A 377 -3.77 9.58 -0.02
CA THR A 377 -4.33 10.12 -1.26
C THR A 377 -5.61 10.92 -1.02
N ALA A 378 -6.04 11.67 -2.02
CA ALA A 378 -7.30 12.41 -1.95
C ALA A 378 -8.51 11.50 -1.74
N TRP A 379 -8.49 10.30 -2.33
CA TRP A 379 -9.53 9.30 -2.16
C TRP A 379 -9.60 8.82 -0.70
N GLU A 380 -8.45 8.42 -0.12
CA GLU A 380 -8.40 8.01 1.27
C GLU A 380 -8.84 9.11 2.23
N GLN A 381 -8.39 10.37 2.01
CA GLN A 381 -8.79 11.51 2.84
C GLN A 381 -10.30 11.79 2.74
N GLU A 382 -10.93 11.59 1.58
CA GLU A 382 -12.38 11.72 1.41
C GLU A 382 -13.12 10.58 2.14
N VAL A 383 -12.64 9.32 2.03
CA VAL A 383 -13.17 8.16 2.77
C VAL A 383 -13.10 8.38 4.28
N MET A 384 -11.99 8.90 4.79
CA MET A 384 -11.82 9.23 6.21
C MET A 384 -12.65 10.46 6.64
N GLY A 385 -13.26 11.16 5.70
CA GLY A 385 -14.02 12.38 5.94
C GLY A 385 -13.14 13.58 6.34
N TRP A 386 -11.84 13.57 6.02
CA TRP A 386 -10.91 14.66 6.33
C TRP A 386 -10.97 15.78 5.31
N LYS A 387 -11.11 15.44 4.03
CA LYS A 387 -11.11 16.40 2.94
C LYS A 387 -12.03 15.91 1.81
N GLU A 388 -12.92 16.78 1.33
CA GLU A 388 -13.72 16.53 0.15
C GLU A 388 -12.97 17.00 -1.11
N MET A 389 -13.09 16.23 -2.19
CA MET A 389 -12.58 16.61 -3.50
C MET A 389 -13.55 17.54 -4.22
N GLU A 390 -13.02 18.52 -4.95
CA GLU A 390 -13.83 19.43 -5.74
C GLU A 390 -14.24 18.79 -7.08
N THR A 391 -15.54 18.74 -7.36
CA THR A 391 -16.03 18.20 -8.63
C THR A 391 -15.84 19.19 -9.77
N VAL A 392 -15.20 18.74 -10.85
CA VAL A 392 -15.02 19.51 -12.07
C VAL A 392 -16.24 19.33 -12.97
N THR A 393 -16.84 20.46 -13.37
CA THR A 393 -18.02 20.47 -14.27
C THR A 393 -17.84 21.36 -15.49
N THR A 394 -16.79 22.17 -15.54
CA THR A 394 -16.51 23.14 -16.63
C THR A 394 -15.01 23.27 -16.85
N SER A 395 -14.65 23.70 -18.04
CA SER A 395 -13.27 24.05 -18.38
C SER A 395 -12.75 25.17 -17.48
N ARG A 396 -11.49 25.07 -17.02
CA ARG A 396 -10.84 26.06 -16.17
C ARG A 396 -9.32 25.92 -16.13
N HIS A 397 -8.65 26.98 -15.80
CA HIS A 397 -7.22 27.00 -15.50
C HIS A 397 -6.99 26.79 -13.99
N ILE A 398 -6.05 25.93 -13.64
CA ILE A 398 -5.57 25.71 -12.27
C ILE A 398 -4.13 26.24 -12.18
N ASN A 399 -3.88 27.10 -11.22
CA ASN A 399 -2.57 27.70 -11.01
C ASN A 399 -1.99 27.28 -9.66
N GLY A 400 -0.82 26.63 -9.66
CA GLY A 400 -0.07 26.30 -8.46
C GLY A 400 -0.80 25.35 -7.50
N LEU A 401 -1.35 24.24 -8.00
CA LEU A 401 -1.99 23.23 -7.17
C LEU A 401 -0.97 22.62 -6.20
N LEU A 402 -1.17 22.85 -4.91
CA LEU A 402 -0.37 22.28 -3.84
C LEU A 402 -0.87 20.88 -3.44
N PRO A 403 -0.01 20.03 -2.85
CA PRO A 403 -0.44 18.79 -2.20
C PRO A 403 -1.50 19.05 -1.12
N LEU A 404 -2.38 18.07 -0.92
CA LEU A 404 -3.41 18.14 0.14
C LEU A 404 -2.79 18.39 1.52
N VAL A 405 -1.70 17.71 1.84
CA VAL A 405 -0.96 17.85 3.11
C VAL A 405 -0.30 19.23 3.32
N GLU A 406 -0.23 20.05 2.28
CA GLU A 406 0.24 21.43 2.31
C GLU A 406 -0.93 22.45 2.23
N GLY A 407 -2.15 22.02 2.45
CA GLY A 407 -3.36 22.85 2.39
C GLY A 407 -3.95 23.02 1.00
N GLY A 408 -3.48 22.25 0.01
CA GLY A 408 -4.04 22.20 -1.33
C GLY A 408 -5.42 21.58 -1.40
N THR A 409 -5.88 21.33 -2.62
CA THR A 409 -7.11 20.61 -2.91
C THR A 409 -6.86 19.49 -3.92
N ALA A 410 -7.87 18.66 -4.14
CA ALA A 410 -7.89 17.70 -5.24
C ALA A 410 -9.19 17.85 -6.02
N TYR A 411 -9.16 17.41 -7.26
CA TYR A 411 -10.29 17.50 -8.17
C TYR A 411 -10.78 16.11 -8.55
N LYS A 412 -12.10 15.98 -8.77
CA LYS A 412 -12.67 14.77 -9.35
C LYS A 412 -13.55 15.08 -10.55
N ILE A 413 -13.41 14.27 -11.59
CA ILE A 413 -14.26 14.26 -12.80
C ILE A 413 -15.16 13.04 -12.66
N VAL A 414 -16.44 13.27 -12.43
CA VAL A 414 -17.41 12.20 -12.11
C VAL A 414 -18.06 11.67 -13.37
N ASN A 415 -18.21 10.35 -13.49
CA ASN A 415 -19.02 9.71 -14.52
C ASN A 415 -20.50 10.07 -14.31
N ALA A 416 -21.08 10.83 -15.25
CA ALA A 416 -22.47 11.28 -15.15
C ALA A 416 -23.50 10.12 -15.12
N ALA A 417 -23.11 8.93 -15.59
CA ALA A 417 -23.96 7.74 -15.56
C ALA A 417 -23.78 6.90 -14.28
N LYS A 418 -22.69 7.13 -13.50
CA LYS A 418 -22.33 6.31 -12.34
C LYS A 418 -21.54 7.15 -11.33
N GLU A 419 -22.23 7.76 -10.37
CA GLU A 419 -21.65 8.72 -9.40
C GLU A 419 -20.46 8.20 -8.59
N ASN A 420 -20.35 6.89 -8.38
CA ASN A 420 -19.24 6.27 -7.65
C ASN A 420 -18.01 5.98 -8.54
N GLU A 421 -18.06 6.37 -9.81
CA GLU A 421 -16.94 6.25 -10.74
C GLU A 421 -16.47 7.65 -11.15
N TYR A 422 -15.17 7.90 -10.95
CA TYR A 422 -14.57 9.20 -11.22
C TYR A 422 -13.06 9.12 -11.44
N ILE A 423 -12.52 10.12 -12.12
CA ILE A 423 -11.08 10.35 -12.22
C ILE A 423 -10.69 11.37 -11.15
N VAL A 424 -9.66 11.07 -10.39
CA VAL A 424 -9.06 11.98 -9.40
C VAL A 424 -7.82 12.65 -9.98
N ILE A 425 -7.63 13.92 -9.64
CA ILE A 425 -6.48 14.73 -10.01
C ILE A 425 -5.97 15.42 -8.75
N GLU A 426 -4.78 15.07 -8.31
CA GLU A 426 -4.12 15.68 -7.16
C GLU A 426 -2.64 15.99 -7.42
N SER A 427 -2.07 16.86 -6.62
CA SER A 427 -0.66 17.23 -6.68
C SER A 427 0.16 16.40 -5.70
N VAL A 428 1.25 15.83 -6.19
CA VAL A 428 2.32 15.27 -5.36
C VAL A 428 3.57 16.10 -5.59
N MET A 429 4.18 16.60 -4.50
CA MET A 429 5.45 17.33 -4.55
C MET A 429 6.49 16.58 -3.73
N LYS A 430 7.67 16.36 -4.33
CA LYS A 430 8.79 15.64 -3.71
C LYS A 430 9.44 16.49 -2.61
N ARG A 431 8.68 16.81 -1.58
CA ARG A 431 9.09 17.58 -0.39
C ARG A 431 8.22 17.26 0.81
N GLY A 432 8.58 17.74 1.99
CA GLY A 432 7.83 17.48 3.22
C GLY A 432 7.68 15.99 3.47
N ILE A 433 6.46 15.54 3.80
CA ILE A 433 6.17 14.12 4.03
C ILE A 433 6.43 13.26 2.77
N ASN A 434 6.27 13.83 1.57
CA ASN A 434 6.50 13.13 0.29
C ASN A 434 7.92 13.33 -0.27
N GLN A 435 8.92 13.75 0.54
CA GLN A 435 10.28 14.03 0.03
C GLN A 435 10.97 12.81 -0.62
N TYR A 436 10.54 11.61 -0.31
CA TYR A 436 11.04 10.35 -0.89
C TYR A 436 10.12 9.79 -1.99
N ALA A 437 9.08 10.51 -2.39
CA ALA A 437 8.27 10.15 -3.56
C ALA A 437 9.16 10.01 -4.82
N TYR A 438 8.73 9.20 -5.76
CA TYR A 438 9.52 8.92 -6.96
C TYR A 438 9.67 10.12 -7.88
N ASN A 439 8.66 11.03 -7.91
CA ASN A 439 8.75 12.32 -8.58
C ASN A 439 7.66 13.28 -8.05
N SER A 440 7.77 14.57 -8.44
CA SER A 440 6.68 15.54 -8.35
C SER A 440 5.82 15.48 -9.62
N GLY A 441 4.55 15.88 -9.51
CA GLY A 441 3.63 15.99 -10.65
C GLY A 441 2.16 15.87 -10.23
N LEU A 442 1.26 15.92 -11.21
CA LEU A 442 -0.12 15.51 -11.02
C LEU A 442 -0.17 13.99 -10.94
N LEU A 443 -0.68 13.47 -9.86
CA LEU A 443 -1.11 12.09 -9.74
C LEU A 443 -2.56 12.03 -10.21
N VAL A 444 -2.80 11.27 -11.28
CA VAL A 444 -4.12 11.03 -11.83
C VAL A 444 -4.47 9.56 -11.66
N TYR A 445 -5.64 9.25 -11.16
CA TYR A 445 -6.07 7.87 -10.98
C TYR A 445 -7.58 7.71 -11.13
N HIS A 446 -8.00 6.52 -11.52
CA HIS A 446 -9.38 6.11 -11.72
C HIS A 446 -9.90 5.45 -10.44
N VAL A 447 -11.09 5.84 -10.03
CA VAL A 447 -11.84 5.22 -8.93
C VAL A 447 -13.19 4.75 -9.45
N ASP A 448 -13.47 3.46 -9.31
CA ASP A 448 -14.78 2.84 -9.53
C ASP A 448 -15.16 2.02 -8.28
N TYR A 449 -15.16 2.68 -7.13
CA TYR A 449 -15.32 2.03 -5.84
C TYR A 449 -16.26 2.84 -4.94
N PRO A 450 -17.49 2.36 -4.68
CA PRO A 450 -18.44 3.07 -3.86
C PRO A 450 -17.94 3.25 -2.41
N SER A 451 -17.91 4.47 -1.90
CA SER A 451 -17.50 4.76 -0.52
C SER A 451 -18.30 3.98 0.54
N SER A 452 -19.55 3.62 0.22
CA SER A 452 -20.41 2.80 1.10
C SER A 452 -20.00 1.32 1.17
N LYS A 453 -19.07 0.88 0.33
CA LYS A 453 -18.52 -0.49 0.32
C LYS A 453 -17.08 -0.54 0.82
N VAL A 454 -16.49 0.60 1.17
CA VAL A 454 -15.13 0.63 1.70
C VAL A 454 -15.12 -0.09 3.03
N ASP A 455 -14.38 -1.17 3.09
CA ASP A 455 -14.26 -2.05 4.23
C ASP A 455 -12.88 -2.72 4.17
N MET A 456 -12.21 -2.87 5.32
CA MET A 456 -10.90 -3.51 5.37
C MET A 456 -10.90 -4.93 4.78
N LEU A 457 -12.06 -5.58 4.71
CA LEU A 457 -12.24 -6.94 4.20
C LEU A 457 -12.35 -7.01 2.68
N ASP A 458 -12.48 -5.86 2.00
CA ASP A 458 -12.63 -5.84 0.56
C ASP A 458 -11.26 -5.94 -0.15
N ALA A 459 -11.27 -6.32 -1.40
CA ALA A 459 -10.08 -6.42 -2.24
C ALA A 459 -10.39 -5.78 -3.61
N PRO A 460 -10.49 -4.44 -3.67
CA PRO A 460 -11.07 -3.74 -4.81
C PRO A 460 -10.32 -3.97 -6.13
N ASN A 461 -9.02 -4.27 -6.08
CA ASN A 461 -8.20 -4.46 -7.27
C ASN A 461 -8.02 -5.92 -7.69
N ASN A 462 -8.79 -6.86 -7.10
CA ASN A 462 -8.73 -8.27 -7.45
C ASN A 462 -9.63 -8.68 -8.63
N GLU A 463 -10.51 -7.80 -9.11
CA GLU A 463 -11.35 -8.10 -10.26
C GLU A 463 -10.55 -7.99 -11.57
N LEU A 464 -10.45 -9.11 -12.30
CA LEU A 464 -9.63 -9.18 -13.52
C LEU A 464 -10.07 -8.17 -14.59
N GLY A 465 -9.13 -7.34 -15.02
CA GLY A 465 -9.36 -6.34 -16.07
C GLY A 465 -10.16 -5.12 -15.60
N HIS A 466 -10.52 -5.04 -14.30
CA HIS A 466 -11.29 -3.96 -13.73
C HIS A 466 -10.73 -3.52 -12.38
N PRO A 467 -9.52 -2.93 -12.33
CA PRO A 467 -9.02 -2.36 -11.08
C PRO A 467 -9.94 -1.23 -10.64
N ARG A 468 -10.33 -1.24 -9.36
CA ARG A 468 -11.31 -0.31 -8.82
C ARG A 468 -10.69 1.02 -8.37
N VAL A 469 -9.40 1.00 -8.02
CA VAL A 469 -8.61 2.20 -7.68
C VAL A 469 -7.23 2.03 -8.32
N ALA A 470 -6.95 2.78 -9.38
CA ALA A 470 -5.74 2.56 -10.16
C ALA A 470 -5.17 3.81 -10.83
N VAL A 471 -3.86 3.96 -10.80
CA VAL A 471 -3.14 5.08 -11.43
C VAL A 471 -3.36 5.12 -12.94
N VAL A 472 -3.51 6.34 -13.48
CA VAL A 472 -3.40 6.65 -14.91
C VAL A 472 -1.93 7.03 -15.17
N PRO A 473 -1.08 6.12 -15.67
CA PRO A 473 0.34 6.39 -15.80
C PRO A 473 0.63 7.31 -16.99
N ALA A 474 1.29 8.45 -16.76
CA ALA A 474 1.62 9.42 -17.80
C ALA A 474 2.46 8.83 -18.94
N SER A 475 3.34 7.88 -18.65
CA SER A 475 4.13 7.12 -19.65
C SER A 475 3.33 6.04 -20.39
N GLY A 476 2.07 5.81 -20.02
CA GLY A 476 1.28 4.67 -20.52
C GLY A 476 1.67 3.32 -19.94
N LEU A 477 2.59 3.29 -19.00
CA LEU A 477 3.14 2.05 -18.43
C LEU A 477 3.38 2.21 -16.92
N LEU A 478 2.73 1.37 -16.13
CA LEU A 478 3.03 1.16 -14.72
C LEU A 478 3.52 -0.28 -14.59
N LEU A 479 4.76 -0.46 -14.12
CA LEU A 479 5.36 -1.78 -13.99
C LEU A 479 5.06 -2.33 -12.59
N ASN A 480 4.79 -3.62 -12.54
CA ASN A 480 4.77 -4.37 -11.29
C ASN A 480 6.06 -5.19 -11.19
N VAL A 481 6.75 -5.12 -10.04
CA VAL A 481 7.97 -5.89 -9.79
C VAL A 481 7.58 -7.31 -9.38
N GLY A 482 8.34 -8.29 -9.87
CA GLY A 482 8.28 -9.63 -9.32
C GLY A 482 7.17 -10.53 -9.85
N LEU A 483 6.46 -10.16 -10.91
CA LEU A 483 5.54 -11.07 -11.56
C LEU A 483 6.30 -12.07 -12.42
N SER A 484 7.00 -12.99 -11.76
CA SER A 484 7.59 -14.15 -12.41
C SER A 484 6.48 -15.05 -12.98
N GLY A 485 6.61 -15.47 -14.22
CA GLY A 485 5.63 -16.35 -14.88
C GLY A 485 4.98 -15.76 -16.12
N THR A 486 5.19 -14.47 -16.43
CA THR A 486 4.72 -13.83 -17.66
C THR A 486 5.77 -13.80 -18.76
N GLY A 487 7.01 -14.24 -18.47
CA GLY A 487 8.15 -14.12 -19.37
C GLY A 487 8.71 -12.68 -19.48
N LYS A 488 8.21 -11.75 -18.69
CA LYS A 488 8.76 -10.39 -18.56
C LYS A 488 9.05 -10.11 -17.10
N GLU A 489 10.29 -10.29 -16.71
CA GLU A 489 10.78 -9.84 -15.42
C GLU A 489 11.25 -8.40 -15.53
N TYR A 490 10.76 -7.54 -14.64
CA TYR A 490 11.24 -6.17 -14.53
C TYR A 490 12.17 -6.06 -13.33
N THR A 491 13.28 -5.34 -13.51
CA THR A 491 14.19 -5.03 -12.41
C THR A 491 13.59 -3.96 -11.51
N GLN A 492 14.01 -3.91 -10.25
CA GLN A 492 13.63 -2.84 -9.33
C GLN A 492 13.95 -1.43 -9.91
N ALA A 493 15.06 -1.29 -10.65
CA ALA A 493 15.40 -0.04 -11.32
C ALA A 493 14.37 0.35 -12.40
N GLN A 494 13.87 -0.62 -13.18
CA GLN A 494 12.84 -0.38 -14.19
C GLN A 494 11.50 -0.01 -13.54
N TRP A 495 11.13 -0.69 -12.45
CA TRP A 495 9.95 -0.36 -11.67
C TRP A 495 10.04 1.06 -11.08
N ARG A 496 11.15 1.41 -10.40
CA ARG A 496 11.38 2.77 -9.88
C ARG A 496 11.29 3.84 -10.97
N ALA A 497 11.82 3.54 -12.17
CA ALA A 497 11.72 4.45 -13.31
C ALA A 497 10.26 4.61 -13.77
N SER A 498 9.44 3.54 -13.77
CA SER A 498 8.03 3.64 -14.13
C SER A 498 7.23 4.44 -13.11
N MET A 499 7.57 4.36 -11.81
CA MET A 499 6.95 5.20 -10.78
C MET A 499 7.17 6.69 -11.06
N GLY A 500 8.41 7.12 -11.27
CA GLY A 500 8.74 8.51 -11.59
C GLY A 500 8.12 9.01 -12.90
N ALA A 501 7.79 8.10 -13.83
CA ALA A 501 7.17 8.38 -15.13
C ALA A 501 5.63 8.27 -15.11
N SER A 502 5.01 7.94 -13.99
CA SER A 502 3.57 7.77 -13.89
C SER A 502 2.81 9.07 -13.59
N VAL A 503 3.44 10.07 -13.01
CA VAL A 503 2.85 11.40 -12.77
C VAL A 503 3.08 12.35 -13.94
N PHE A 504 2.26 13.40 -14.05
CA PHE A 504 2.35 14.41 -15.12
C PHE A 504 3.00 15.71 -14.58
N PRO A 505 4.00 16.32 -15.26
CA PRO A 505 4.69 15.80 -16.44
C PRO A 505 5.65 14.65 -16.12
N GLY A 506 6.06 14.46 -14.88
CA GLY A 506 6.94 13.41 -14.40
C GLY A 506 8.27 13.31 -15.15
N THR A 507 8.96 12.20 -15.00
CA THR A 507 10.20 11.93 -15.78
C THR A 507 9.90 11.66 -17.25
N ALA A 508 8.67 11.28 -17.61
CA ALA A 508 8.24 11.08 -18.99
C ALA A 508 8.01 12.40 -19.75
N GLN A 509 7.94 13.55 -19.03
CA GLN A 509 7.70 14.89 -19.58
C GLN A 509 6.42 14.98 -20.39
N VAL A 510 5.36 14.29 -19.94
CA VAL A 510 4.03 14.30 -20.58
C VAL A 510 3.23 15.47 -20.01
N THR A 511 3.03 16.53 -20.79
CA THR A 511 2.41 17.78 -20.36
C THR A 511 0.91 17.88 -20.70
N SER A 512 0.32 16.81 -21.18
CA SER A 512 -1.12 16.74 -21.46
C SER A 512 -1.65 15.34 -21.17
N LEU A 513 -2.95 15.24 -20.90
CA LEU A 513 -3.69 13.99 -20.77
C LEU A 513 -5.00 14.13 -21.51
N THR A 514 -5.15 13.39 -22.61
CA THR A 514 -6.32 13.44 -23.49
C THR A 514 -6.85 12.03 -23.76
N SER A 515 -8.15 11.93 -24.05
CA SER A 515 -8.80 10.63 -24.25
C SER A 515 -8.25 9.85 -25.46
N ASP A 516 -7.70 10.52 -26.48
CA ASP A 516 -7.10 9.90 -27.65
C ASP A 516 -5.70 9.32 -27.40
N MET A 517 -5.06 9.63 -26.28
CA MET A 517 -3.81 8.99 -25.85
C MET A 517 -4.00 7.52 -25.48
N ASN A 518 -5.23 7.10 -25.21
CA ASN A 518 -5.57 5.74 -24.80
C ASN A 518 -4.72 5.21 -23.65
N LEU A 519 -4.45 6.07 -22.65
CA LEU A 519 -3.71 5.67 -21.46
C LEU A 519 -4.52 4.67 -20.63
N PRO A 520 -3.86 3.70 -19.98
CA PRO A 520 -4.52 2.80 -19.04
C PRO A 520 -5.30 3.59 -17.98
N ASN A 521 -6.50 3.11 -17.64
CA ASN A 521 -7.38 3.65 -16.62
C ASN A 521 -7.91 5.08 -16.86
N TYR A 522 -7.65 5.72 -18.03
CA TYR A 522 -8.22 7.02 -18.38
C TYR A 522 -9.47 6.88 -19.26
N TYR A 523 -10.49 6.29 -18.68
CA TYR A 523 -11.82 6.05 -19.29
C TYR A 523 -12.85 5.83 -18.18
N PHE A 524 -14.12 5.81 -18.52
CA PHE A 524 -15.20 5.32 -17.68
C PHE A 524 -15.76 4.01 -18.19
N TYR A 525 -16.22 3.15 -17.31
CA TYR A 525 -16.89 1.92 -17.67
C TYR A 525 -18.35 2.20 -18.08
N VAL A 526 -18.77 1.67 -19.24
CA VAL A 526 -20.18 1.58 -19.62
C VAL A 526 -20.80 0.31 -19.03
N ASN A 527 -20.02 -0.76 -19.08
CA ASN A 527 -20.23 -2.06 -18.45
C ASN A 527 -18.89 -2.81 -18.42
N ASP A 528 -18.86 -4.04 -17.97
CA ASP A 528 -17.62 -4.82 -17.81
C ASP A 528 -16.83 -5.04 -19.12
N ASP A 529 -17.50 -4.92 -20.30
CA ASP A 529 -16.90 -5.17 -21.61
C ASP A 529 -16.64 -3.89 -22.42
N ALA A 530 -17.10 -2.72 -21.97
CA ALA A 530 -17.07 -1.49 -22.75
C ALA A 530 -16.74 -0.27 -21.90
N THR A 531 -15.90 0.60 -22.48
CA THR A 531 -15.50 1.88 -21.86
C THR A 531 -15.94 3.06 -22.72
N MET A 532 -15.97 4.25 -22.12
CA MET A 532 -16.23 5.52 -22.80
C MET A 532 -15.20 6.58 -22.37
N PRO A 533 -14.93 7.61 -23.20
CA PRO A 533 -14.03 8.70 -22.83
C PRO A 533 -14.49 9.43 -21.56
N VAL A 534 -13.52 9.94 -20.79
CA VAL A 534 -13.76 10.72 -19.55
C VAL A 534 -14.52 12.01 -19.83
N GLY A 535 -14.40 12.57 -21.05
CA GLY A 535 -15.08 13.79 -21.46
C GLY A 535 -14.38 15.08 -21.01
N PHE A 536 -13.19 14.99 -20.44
CA PHE A 536 -12.31 16.10 -20.11
C PHE A 536 -10.88 15.77 -20.51
N ASP A 537 -10.11 16.80 -20.80
CA ASP A 537 -8.70 16.70 -21.14
C ASP A 537 -7.88 17.68 -20.29
N LEU A 538 -6.62 17.34 -20.01
CA LEU A 538 -5.67 18.20 -19.31
C LEU A 538 -4.60 18.67 -20.27
N TYR A 539 -4.22 19.96 -20.18
CA TYR A 539 -3.20 20.59 -21.03
C TYR A 539 -2.27 21.46 -20.22
N ASP A 540 -1.14 21.81 -20.83
CA ASP A 540 -0.16 22.78 -20.30
C ASP A 540 0.28 22.46 -18.87
N ILE A 541 0.42 21.16 -18.55
CA ILE A 541 0.82 20.70 -17.22
C ILE A 541 2.27 21.09 -16.98
N THR A 542 2.48 21.95 -15.98
CA THR A 542 3.80 22.46 -15.60
C THR A 542 4.02 22.35 -14.11
N GLU A 543 5.24 22.03 -13.70
CA GLU A 543 5.69 21.96 -12.31
C GLU A 543 6.52 23.18 -11.97
N SER A 544 6.29 23.74 -10.80
CA SER A 544 7.09 24.81 -10.20
C SER A 544 7.24 24.61 -8.70
N ALA A 545 8.04 25.43 -8.02
CA ALA A 545 8.14 25.42 -6.57
C ALA A 545 6.80 25.77 -5.87
N ASP A 546 5.93 26.51 -6.56
CA ASP A 546 4.63 26.96 -6.05
C ASP A 546 3.50 25.95 -6.27
N GLY A 547 3.79 24.81 -6.91
CA GLY A 547 2.82 23.76 -7.20
C GLY A 547 2.72 23.43 -8.68
N ILE A 548 1.68 22.67 -9.05
CA ILE A 548 1.42 22.21 -10.42
C ILE A 548 0.35 23.10 -11.06
N SER A 549 0.62 23.63 -12.25
CA SER A 549 -0.35 24.42 -13.03
C SER A 549 -0.77 23.66 -14.28
N PHE A 550 -2.04 23.76 -14.65
CA PHE A 550 -2.59 23.05 -15.82
C PHE A 550 -3.97 23.61 -16.19
N ASP A 551 -4.39 23.31 -17.40
CA ASP A 551 -5.76 23.54 -17.89
C ASP A 551 -6.58 22.26 -17.81
N ILE A 552 -7.82 22.36 -17.33
CA ILE A 552 -8.85 21.32 -17.49
C ILE A 552 -9.83 21.83 -18.54
N ARG A 553 -10.11 21.03 -19.57
CA ARG A 553 -11.03 21.39 -20.65
C ARG A 553 -12.04 20.28 -20.90
N VAL A 554 -13.27 20.66 -21.20
CA VAL A 554 -14.27 19.71 -21.71
C VAL A 554 -13.81 19.23 -23.08
N SER A 555 -13.75 17.91 -23.29
CA SER A 555 -13.29 17.32 -24.56
C SER A 555 -14.19 17.75 -25.72
N GLY A 556 -13.56 18.23 -26.79
CA GLY A 556 -14.28 18.69 -27.98
C GLY A 556 -14.79 20.14 -27.89
N GLU A 557 -14.54 20.87 -26.82
CA GLU A 557 -14.63 22.33 -26.87
C GLU A 557 -13.49 22.85 -27.75
N ASP A 558 -13.86 23.45 -28.88
CA ASP A 558 -12.90 24.05 -29.80
C ASP A 558 -12.09 25.12 -29.08
N ASP A 559 -10.77 25.02 -29.16
CA ASP A 559 -9.81 25.99 -28.64
C ASP A 559 -9.97 27.36 -29.35
N ILE A 560 -10.93 28.14 -28.89
CA ILE A 560 -10.78 29.57 -29.03
C ILE A 560 -9.96 30.00 -27.83
N HIS A 561 -8.65 29.80 -27.91
CA HIS A 561 -7.74 30.41 -26.94
C HIS A 561 -7.96 31.91 -26.97
N SER A 562 -8.55 32.47 -25.94
CA SER A 562 -8.24 33.85 -25.60
C SER A 562 -6.74 33.88 -25.28
N PRO A 563 -5.91 34.52 -26.09
CA PRO A 563 -4.48 34.61 -25.78
C PRO A 563 -4.33 35.23 -24.40
N LEU A 564 -3.45 34.68 -23.60
CA LEU A 564 -3.05 35.26 -22.31
C LEU A 564 -2.77 36.74 -22.54
N VAL A 565 -3.68 37.59 -22.07
CA VAL A 565 -3.49 39.06 -22.16
C VAL A 565 -2.38 39.40 -21.17
N THR A 566 -1.15 39.41 -21.65
CA THR A 566 -0.11 40.21 -20.97
C THR A 566 -0.59 41.64 -20.91
N THR A 567 -0.62 42.25 -19.76
CA THR A 567 -1.20 43.54 -19.41
C THR A 567 -0.61 44.77 -20.11
N THR A 568 -0.03 44.61 -21.27
CA THR A 568 0.28 45.71 -22.20
C THR A 568 -0.76 45.68 -23.31
N PRO A 569 -1.52 46.73 -23.53
CA PRO A 569 -2.49 46.74 -24.63
C PRO A 569 -1.73 46.51 -25.93
N ASP A 570 -1.94 45.32 -26.53
CA ASP A 570 -1.39 45.04 -27.85
C ASP A 570 -2.06 45.97 -28.85
N GLN A 571 -1.28 46.83 -29.45
CA GLN A 571 -1.75 47.75 -30.49
C GLN A 571 -1.69 47.11 -31.89
N ASP A 572 -1.41 45.82 -31.98
CA ASP A 572 -1.22 45.11 -33.20
C ASP A 572 -2.55 44.61 -33.81
N PHE A 573 -2.58 44.52 -35.11
CA PHE A 573 -3.68 43.95 -35.88
C PHE A 573 -3.33 42.53 -36.31
N TYR A 574 -4.32 41.63 -36.30
CA TYR A 574 -4.15 40.26 -36.74
C TYR A 574 -5.23 39.91 -37.80
N THR A 575 -4.88 39.12 -38.80
CA THR A 575 -5.87 38.54 -39.69
C THR A 575 -6.76 37.55 -38.94
N LEU A 576 -7.87 37.11 -39.56
CA LEU A 576 -8.73 36.05 -38.99
C LEU A 576 -8.01 34.70 -38.83
N GLN A 577 -6.85 34.51 -39.46
CA GLN A 577 -5.97 33.34 -39.29
C GLN A 577 -4.87 33.56 -38.23
N GLY A 578 -4.94 34.64 -37.44
CA GLY A 578 -3.98 34.94 -36.38
C GLY A 578 -2.63 35.48 -36.84
N VAL A 579 -2.48 35.85 -38.11
CA VAL A 579 -1.22 36.44 -38.62
C VAL A 579 -1.17 37.93 -38.29
N ARG A 580 -0.10 38.35 -37.63
CA ARG A 580 0.14 39.77 -37.29
C ARG A 580 0.30 40.63 -38.53
N VAL A 581 -0.37 41.76 -38.55
CA VAL A 581 -0.39 42.70 -39.68
C VAL A 581 0.19 44.07 -39.23
N ALA A 582 1.34 44.41 -39.75
CA ALA A 582 2.01 45.66 -39.37
C ALA A 582 1.26 46.91 -39.86
N VAL A 583 0.57 46.82 -41.01
CA VAL A 583 -0.23 47.93 -41.57
C VAL A 583 -1.55 47.33 -42.10
N PRO A 584 -2.69 47.55 -41.47
CA PRO A 584 -3.98 47.07 -41.91
C PRO A 584 -4.39 47.70 -43.24
N THR A 585 -5.05 46.88 -44.09
CA THR A 585 -5.56 47.33 -45.39
C THR A 585 -7.02 47.68 -45.28
N LYS A 586 -7.39 48.85 -45.83
CA LYS A 586 -8.78 49.34 -45.85
C LYS A 586 -9.76 48.34 -46.45
N GLY A 587 -10.86 48.13 -45.74
CA GLY A 587 -11.95 47.25 -46.18
C GLY A 587 -11.83 45.79 -45.71
N ASN A 588 -10.72 45.41 -45.09
CA ASN A 588 -10.53 44.06 -44.54
C ASN A 588 -10.93 43.98 -43.05
N ILE A 589 -11.21 42.75 -42.60
CA ILE A 589 -11.55 42.43 -41.22
C ILE A 589 -10.28 41.98 -40.51
N TYR A 590 -10.02 42.55 -39.31
CA TYR A 590 -8.91 42.22 -38.44
C TYR A 590 -9.38 41.97 -37.01
N ILE A 591 -8.59 41.28 -36.24
CA ILE A 591 -8.70 41.20 -34.79
C ILE A 591 -7.76 42.27 -34.21
N HIS A 592 -8.29 43.17 -33.40
CA HIS A 592 -7.56 44.20 -32.68
C HIS A 592 -8.16 44.33 -31.27
N GLN A 593 -7.34 44.22 -30.22
CA GLN A 593 -7.78 44.28 -28.83
C GLN A 593 -8.98 43.35 -28.59
N GLU A 594 -8.87 42.08 -29.00
CA GLU A 594 -9.91 41.04 -28.86
C GLU A 594 -11.23 41.32 -29.57
N HIS A 595 -11.31 42.32 -30.41
CA HIS A 595 -12.52 42.63 -31.17
C HIS A 595 -12.29 42.50 -32.67
N LEU A 596 -13.30 41.93 -33.35
CA LEU A 596 -13.37 41.95 -34.82
C LEU A 596 -13.68 43.40 -35.26
N MET A 597 -12.85 43.97 -36.12
CA MET A 597 -13.09 45.26 -36.68
C MET A 597 -12.82 45.30 -38.18
N ILE A 598 -13.61 46.13 -38.90
CA ILE A 598 -13.35 46.46 -40.28
C ILE A 598 -12.47 47.71 -40.31
N TRP A 599 -11.27 47.59 -40.89
CA TRP A 599 -10.40 48.75 -41.09
C TRP A 599 -10.98 49.66 -42.17
N ARG A 600 -11.40 50.87 -41.78
CA ARG A 600 -12.09 51.83 -42.67
C ARG A 600 -11.14 52.88 -43.26
#